data_af553eea9b3f2bd6bc7efde08d2027e3
#
_entry.id   af553eea9b3f2bd6bc7efde08d2027e3
#
_cell.length_a   1.000
_cell.length_b   1.000
_cell.length_c   1.000
_cell.angle_alpha   90.00
_cell.angle_beta   90.00
_cell.angle_gamma   90.00
#
_symmetry.space_group_name_H-M   'P 1'
#
loop_
_entity.id
_entity.type
_entity.pdbx_description
1 polymer ?
#
loop_
_entity_poly.entity_id
_entity_poly.type
_entity_poly.pdbx_seq_one_letter_code
_entity_poly.pdbx_strand_id
1 'polypeptide(L)' 'MDDLLERAIRLAAKVHKGQVDRFNKPYVLHVMRVMMRGHDKEEQVLGAIHDVLERSTLTVEDLAKKDFPPRILTALQH' A
#
# COMPACT_ATOMS: atom_id res chain seq x y z
N MET A 1 3.39 -17.50 -8.88
CA MET A 1 4.32 -16.36 -8.91
C MET A 1 3.70 -15.20 -8.17
N ASP A 2 4.47 -14.55 -7.29
CA ASP A 2 3.95 -13.39 -6.58
C ASP A 2 3.83 -12.20 -7.53
N ASP A 3 2.63 -11.70 -7.61
CA ASP A 3 2.37 -10.45 -8.29
C ASP A 3 2.69 -9.30 -7.34
N LEU A 4 3.33 -8.26 -7.84
CA LEU A 4 3.66 -7.09 -7.03
C LEU A 4 2.41 -6.47 -6.41
N LEU A 5 1.32 -6.42 -7.17
CA LEU A 5 0.06 -5.88 -6.66
C LEU A 5 -0.48 -6.75 -5.51
N GLU A 6 -0.41 -8.08 -5.65
CA GLU A 6 -0.84 -8.96 -4.57
C GLU A 6 -0.02 -8.76 -3.31
N ARG A 7 1.29 -8.56 -3.45
CA ARG A 7 2.15 -8.30 -2.29
C ARG A 7 1.78 -6.98 -1.63
N ALA A 8 1.46 -5.97 -2.42
CA ALA A 8 1.05 -4.68 -1.89
C ALA A 8 -0.28 -4.80 -1.12
N ILE A 9 -1.22 -5.56 -1.66
CA ILE A 9 -2.51 -5.79 -1.01
C ILE A 9 -2.33 -6.52 0.32
N ARG A 10 -1.51 -7.56 0.33
CA ARG A 10 -1.24 -8.32 1.57
C ARG A 10 -0.58 -7.44 2.62
N LEU A 11 0.38 -6.61 2.20
CA LEU A 11 1.04 -5.70 3.12
C LEU A 11 0.06 -4.70 3.70
N ALA A 12 -0.78 -4.10 2.84
CA ALA A 12 -1.78 -3.15 3.31
C ALA A 12 -2.76 -3.80 4.30
N ALA A 13 -3.23 -5.00 3.99
CA ALA A 13 -4.14 -5.71 4.87
C ALA A 13 -3.50 -6.00 6.24
N LYS A 14 -2.22 -6.37 6.23
CA LYS A 14 -1.50 -6.66 7.47
C LYS A 14 -1.26 -5.39 8.29
N VAL A 15 -0.83 -4.33 7.64
CA VAL A 15 -0.48 -3.07 8.31
C VAL A 15 -1.71 -2.40 8.90
N HIS A 16 -2.81 -2.41 8.15
CA HIS A 16 -4.03 -1.73 8.57
C HIS A 16 -4.96 -2.59 9.42
N LYS A 17 -4.50 -3.77 9.81
CA LYS A 17 -5.29 -4.65 10.68
C LYS A 17 -5.65 -3.90 11.97
N GLY A 18 -6.94 -3.84 12.25
CA GLY A 18 -7.44 -3.16 13.45
C GLY A 18 -7.58 -1.65 13.31
N GLN A 19 -7.10 -1.05 12.23
CA GLN A 19 -7.31 0.37 11.98
C GLN A 19 -8.70 0.59 11.39
N VAL A 20 -9.33 1.69 11.79
CA VAL A 20 -10.65 2.04 11.29
C VAL A 20 -10.64 3.47 10.78
N ASP A 21 -11.60 3.78 9.90
CA ASP A 21 -11.81 5.13 9.42
C ASP A 21 -12.75 5.89 10.36
N ARG A 22 -13.10 7.12 10.00
CA ARG A 22 -13.96 7.97 10.82
C ARG A 22 -15.39 7.43 10.99
N PHE A 23 -15.78 6.46 10.15
CA PHE A 23 -17.08 5.81 10.25
C PHE A 23 -16.99 4.45 10.96
N ASN A 24 -15.85 4.18 11.60
CA ASN A 24 -15.60 2.93 12.32
C ASN A 24 -15.62 1.69 11.40
N LYS A 25 -15.27 1.87 10.13
CA LYS A 25 -15.14 0.79 9.17
C LYS A 25 -13.67 0.42 9.01
N PRO A 26 -13.35 -0.85 8.66
CA PRO A 26 -11.95 -1.24 8.46
C PRO A 26 -11.25 -0.31 7.48
N TYR A 27 -10.10 0.24 7.90
CA TYR A 27 -9.37 1.21 7.10
C TYR A 27 -8.92 0.63 5.75
N VAL A 28 -8.65 -0.68 5.72
CA VAL A 28 -8.20 -1.35 4.49
C VAL A 28 -9.22 -1.20 3.36
N LEU A 29 -10.51 -1.03 3.68
CA LEU A 29 -11.53 -0.80 2.64
C LEU A 29 -11.27 0.50 1.89
N HIS A 30 -10.84 1.56 2.59
CA HIS A 30 -10.46 2.82 1.96
C HIS A 30 -9.26 2.61 1.04
N VAL A 31 -8.25 1.89 1.53
CA VAL A 31 -7.05 1.61 0.76
C VAL A 31 -7.39 0.86 -0.54
N MET A 32 -8.28 -0.13 -0.45
CA MET A 32 -8.69 -0.89 -1.62
C MET A 32 -9.43 -0.01 -2.64
N ARG A 33 -10.27 0.90 -2.17
CA ARG A 33 -10.98 1.83 -3.06
C ARG A 33 -10.01 2.77 -3.78
N VAL A 34 -9.02 3.28 -3.07
CA VAL A 34 -7.99 4.13 -3.68
C VAL A 34 -7.19 3.34 -4.73
N MET A 35 -6.81 2.12 -4.37
CA MET A 35 -6.09 1.24 -5.28
C MET A 35 -6.87 1.02 -6.57
N MET A 36 -8.17 0.77 -6.47
CA MET A 36 -9.00 0.45 -7.62
C MET A 36 -9.20 1.63 -8.57
N ARG A 37 -8.85 2.84 -8.15
CA ARG A 37 -8.89 4.01 -9.03
C ARG A 37 -7.67 4.13 -9.94
N GLY A 38 -6.63 3.33 -9.69
CA GLY A 38 -5.44 3.34 -10.52
C GLY A 38 -5.73 2.82 -11.92
N HIS A 39 -5.12 3.45 -12.93
CA HIS A 39 -5.33 3.08 -14.33
C HIS A 39 -4.54 1.85 -14.73
N ASP A 40 -3.40 1.61 -14.10
CA ASP A 40 -2.57 0.46 -14.40
C ASP A 40 -2.08 -0.17 -13.10
N LYS A 41 -1.38 -1.29 -13.25
CA LYS A 41 -0.91 -2.04 -12.09
C LYS A 41 0.02 -1.22 -11.20
N GLU A 42 0.90 -0.43 -11.81
CA GLU A 42 1.84 0.37 -11.02
C GLU A 42 1.13 1.44 -10.20
N GLU A 43 0.15 2.12 -10.78
CA GLU A 43 -0.66 3.08 -10.05
C GLU A 43 -1.45 2.41 -8.94
N GLN A 44 -1.93 1.20 -9.17
CA GLN A 44 -2.65 0.44 -8.16
C GLN A 44 -1.75 0.06 -6.99
N VAL A 45 -0.51 -0.36 -7.29
CA VAL A 45 0.48 -0.66 -6.25
C VAL A 45 0.77 0.59 -5.42
N LEU A 46 0.98 1.73 -6.07
CA LEU A 46 1.23 2.99 -5.38
C LEU A 46 0.06 3.35 -4.47
N GLY A 47 -1.17 3.21 -4.99
CA GLY A 47 -2.36 3.49 -4.19
C GLY A 47 -2.48 2.58 -2.97
N ALA A 48 -2.10 1.30 -3.13
CA ALA A 48 -2.19 0.34 -2.03
C ALA A 48 -1.17 0.62 -0.93
N ILE A 49 0.05 1.10 -1.27
CA ILE A 49 1.11 1.28 -0.27
C ILE A 49 1.27 2.72 0.20
N HIS A 50 0.69 3.69 -0.46
CA HIS A 50 0.82 5.09 -0.07
C HIS A 50 0.42 5.29 1.40
N ASP A 51 -0.75 4.78 1.78
CA ASP A 51 -1.25 4.90 3.14
C ASP A 51 -0.49 4.04 4.14
N VAL A 52 0.17 2.98 3.66
CA VAL A 52 1.01 2.14 4.52
C VAL A 52 2.11 2.96 5.17
N LEU A 53 2.77 3.81 4.38
CA LEU A 53 3.83 4.67 4.93
C LEU A 53 3.28 5.72 5.89
N GLU A 54 2.12 6.27 5.59
CA GLU A 54 1.52 7.33 6.41
C GLU A 54 0.96 6.81 7.73
N ARG A 55 0.49 5.58 7.75
CA ARG A 55 -0.23 5.04 8.90
C ARG A 55 0.51 3.94 9.65
N SER A 56 1.80 3.82 9.42
CA SER A 56 2.62 2.83 10.13
C SER A 56 3.99 3.42 10.41
N THR A 57 4.83 2.62 11.09
CA THR A 57 6.21 3.00 11.33
C THR A 57 7.15 2.51 10.23
N LEU A 58 6.60 1.92 9.17
CA LEU A 58 7.40 1.43 8.06
C LEU A 58 8.02 2.59 7.29
N THR A 59 9.24 2.37 6.81
CA THR A 59 9.98 3.35 6.01
C THR A 59 10.15 2.84 4.59
N VAL A 60 10.64 3.73 3.70
CA VAL A 60 10.96 3.34 2.34
C VAL A 60 12.00 2.23 2.32
N GLU A 61 12.97 2.25 3.25
CA GLU A 61 13.98 1.21 3.37
C GLU A 61 13.34 -0.13 3.73
N ASP A 62 12.32 -0.12 4.58
CA ASP A 62 11.61 -1.35 4.91
C ASP A 62 10.91 -1.95 3.69
N LEU A 63 10.34 -1.10 2.85
CA LEU A 63 9.71 -1.54 1.61
C LEU A 63 10.74 -2.12 0.63
N ALA A 64 11.93 -1.51 0.58
CA ALA A 64 13.01 -2.04 -0.25
C ALA A 64 13.39 -3.45 0.17
N LYS A 65 13.42 -3.71 1.48
CA LYS A 65 13.71 -5.04 2.02
C LYS A 65 12.62 -6.06 1.71
N LYS A 66 11.42 -5.58 1.40
CA LYS A 66 10.29 -6.43 1.01
C LYS A 66 10.19 -6.58 -0.51
N ASP A 67 11.27 -6.24 -1.22
CA ASP A 67 11.42 -6.43 -2.66
C ASP A 67 10.48 -5.58 -3.53
N PHE A 68 10.09 -4.41 -3.04
CA PHE A 68 9.41 -3.45 -3.90
C PHE A 68 10.43 -2.78 -4.80
N PRO A 69 10.15 -2.67 -6.11
CA PRO A 69 11.16 -2.17 -7.06
C PRO A 69 11.52 -0.70 -6.82
N PRO A 70 12.76 -0.30 -7.20
CA PRO A 70 13.20 1.10 -7.01
C PRO A 70 12.26 2.14 -7.63
N ARG A 71 11.65 1.84 -8.79
CA ARG A 71 10.74 2.80 -9.43
C ARG A 71 9.51 3.09 -8.56
N ILE A 72 9.02 2.07 -7.84
CA ILE A 72 7.90 2.24 -6.92
C ILE A 72 8.35 3.09 -5.72
N LEU A 73 9.52 2.78 -5.17
CA LEU A 73 10.03 3.52 -4.01
C LEU A 73 10.27 4.99 -4.34
N THR A 74 10.80 5.26 -5.52
CA THR A 74 11.02 6.62 -5.99
C THR A 74 9.69 7.37 -6.13
N ALA A 75 8.70 6.72 -6.72
CA ALA A 75 7.38 7.34 -6.91
C ALA A 75 6.72 7.69 -5.57
N LEU A 76 6.91 6.86 -4.55
CA LEU A 76 6.35 7.11 -3.23
C LEU A 76 6.97 8.32 -2.53
N GLN A 77 8.17 8.72 -2.93
CA GLN A 77 8.87 9.87 -2.34
C GLN A 77 8.49 11.20 -2.97
N HIS A 78 7.70 11.17 -4.01
CA HIS A 78 7.21 12.36 -4.70
C HIS A 78 5.69 12.50 -4.51
#